data_a51f544343b44f2900b757ee1fcf5797
#
_entry.id   a51f544343b44f2900b757ee1fcf5797
#
_cell.length_a   1.000
_cell.length_b   1.000
_cell.length_c   1.000
_cell.angle_alpha   90.00
_cell.angle_beta   90.00
_cell.angle_gamma   90.00
#
_symmetry.space_group_name_H-M   'P 1'
#
loop_
_entity.id
_entity.type
_entity.pdbx_description
1 polymer ?
#
loop_
_entity_poly.entity_id
_entity_poly.type
_entity_poly.pdbx_seq_one_letter_code
_entity_poly.pdbx_strand_id
1 'polypeptide(L)'
;LPNAMNLLNEDDWKEMYEGDCEIGWMFATPPVRYPEIKEEEYIHPSLDTKKRKLSFSLEDRTHFDEGYLTMEQVNFIFKFLPVDITYVDENDKVVFYNRGDERVFPRSAGIIGREVKFCHPPKSVDQVLKILEEFKAGRQDTAEFWIEFKGKFIHIRYFAIRDDERNYKGVIEMSQDVTEIRALEGQKRLLDWN
;
A
#
# COMPACT_ATOMS: atom_id res chain seq x y z
N LEU A 1 11.30 -15.48 -13.46
CA LEU A 1 10.89 -16.42 -12.41
C LEU A 1 9.51 -16.94 -12.78
N PRO A 2 9.26 -18.27 -12.80
CA PRO A 2 7.93 -18.78 -12.99
C PRO A 2 7.02 -18.19 -11.91
N ASN A 3 5.81 -17.81 -12.30
CA ASN A 3 4.79 -17.23 -11.44
C ASN A 3 4.62 -18.14 -10.21
N ALA A 4 4.88 -17.64 -9.01
CA ALA A 4 4.74 -18.42 -7.78
C ALA A 4 3.32 -19.03 -7.62
N MET A 5 2.35 -18.49 -8.33
CA MET A 5 0.97 -18.99 -8.42
C MET A 5 0.85 -20.37 -9.08
N ASN A 6 1.83 -20.79 -9.90
CA ASN A 6 1.79 -22.11 -10.55
C ASN A 6 2.41 -23.24 -9.70
N LEU A 7 2.84 -22.92 -8.47
CA LEU A 7 3.49 -23.87 -7.56
C LEU A 7 2.54 -24.43 -6.50
N LEU A 8 1.33 -23.87 -6.36
CA LEU A 8 0.34 -24.32 -5.38
C LEU A 8 -0.66 -25.26 -6.07
N ASN A 9 -0.91 -26.42 -5.48
CA ASN A 9 -1.94 -27.35 -5.91
C ASN A 9 -3.33 -26.93 -5.37
N GLU A 10 -4.40 -27.60 -5.81
CA GLU A 10 -5.78 -27.27 -5.39
C GLU A 10 -5.99 -27.42 -3.87
N ASP A 11 -5.28 -28.33 -3.21
CA ASP A 11 -5.40 -28.54 -1.76
C ASP A 11 -4.70 -27.45 -0.98
N ASP A 12 -3.53 -26.95 -1.46
CA ASP A 12 -2.83 -25.81 -0.90
C ASP A 12 -3.70 -24.55 -0.96
N TRP A 13 -4.44 -24.35 -2.07
CA TRP A 13 -5.39 -23.27 -2.21
C TRP A 13 -6.56 -23.38 -1.21
N LYS A 14 -7.05 -24.60 -0.99
CA LYS A 14 -8.17 -24.86 -0.08
C LYS A 14 -7.80 -24.61 1.36
N GLU A 15 -6.59 -25.05 1.77
CA GLU A 15 -6.06 -24.81 3.11
C GLU A 15 -5.83 -23.30 3.38
N MET A 16 -5.37 -22.56 2.38
CA MET A 16 -5.25 -21.09 2.44
C MET A 16 -6.60 -20.38 2.53
N TYR A 17 -7.68 -20.96 1.94
CA TYR A 17 -9.03 -20.41 1.94
C TYR A 17 -9.80 -20.71 3.24
N GLU A 18 -9.59 -21.86 3.84
CA GLU A 18 -10.29 -22.31 5.03
C GLU A 18 -9.57 -21.91 6.33
N GLY A 19 -8.30 -21.55 6.24
CA GLY A 19 -7.52 -21.04 7.37
C GLY A 19 -7.85 -19.59 7.72
N ASP A 20 -7.81 -19.25 9.01
CA ASP A 20 -7.97 -17.88 9.54
C ASP A 20 -6.81 -16.93 9.14
N CYS A 21 -6.11 -17.23 8.07
CA CYS A 21 -4.95 -16.49 7.62
C CYS A 21 -5.36 -15.35 6.67
N GLU A 22 -5.44 -14.12 7.19
CA GLU A 22 -5.69 -12.91 6.40
C GLU A 22 -4.67 -12.71 5.25
N ILE A 23 -3.49 -13.33 5.33
CA ILE A 23 -2.44 -13.30 4.31
C ILE A 23 -2.82 -14.15 3.09
N GLY A 24 -3.45 -15.31 3.30
CA GLY A 24 -3.90 -16.21 2.23
C GLY A 24 -4.83 -15.51 1.23
N TRP A 25 -5.66 -14.61 1.73
CA TRP A 25 -6.62 -13.87 0.91
C TRP A 25 -5.99 -12.91 -0.11
N MET A 26 -4.86 -12.33 0.20
CA MET A 26 -4.17 -11.44 -0.74
C MET A 26 -3.59 -12.19 -1.95
N PHE A 27 -3.42 -13.51 -1.84
CA PHE A 27 -2.88 -14.38 -2.88
C PHE A 27 -3.93 -15.28 -3.54
N ALA A 28 -5.08 -15.50 -2.89
CA ALA A 28 -6.07 -16.51 -3.23
C ALA A 28 -7.18 -16.08 -4.19
N THR A 29 -7.17 -14.87 -4.71
CA THR A 29 -8.11 -14.52 -5.79
C THR A 29 -7.68 -15.23 -7.07
N PRO A 30 -8.60 -15.97 -7.76
CA PRO A 30 -8.25 -16.61 -9.02
C PRO A 30 -7.65 -15.56 -9.96
N PRO A 31 -6.65 -15.93 -10.76
CA PRO A 31 -6.04 -15.00 -11.70
C PRO A 31 -7.13 -14.44 -12.60
N VAL A 32 -7.43 -13.15 -12.43
CA VAL A 32 -8.17 -12.43 -13.44
C VAL A 32 -7.31 -12.55 -14.69
N ARG A 33 -7.79 -13.23 -15.73
CA ARG A 33 -7.12 -13.22 -17.01
C ARG A 33 -7.12 -11.79 -17.49
N TYR A 34 -6.00 -11.11 -17.25
CA TYR A 34 -5.76 -9.83 -17.90
C TYR A 34 -5.72 -10.11 -19.42
N PRO A 35 -6.33 -9.26 -20.25
CA PRO A 35 -6.03 -9.27 -21.66
C PRO A 35 -4.50 -9.21 -21.79
N GLU A 36 -3.94 -10.06 -22.60
CA GLU A 36 -2.50 -10.29 -22.76
C GLU A 36 -1.75 -8.96 -22.82
N ILE A 37 -1.21 -8.52 -21.70
CA ILE A 37 -0.18 -7.50 -21.68
C ILE A 37 1.05 -8.24 -22.20
N LYS A 38 1.51 -7.90 -23.39
CA LYS A 38 2.73 -8.47 -23.94
C LYS A 38 3.85 -8.22 -22.95
N GLU A 39 4.62 -9.25 -22.62
CA GLU A 39 5.75 -9.18 -21.66
C GLU A 39 6.73 -8.03 -21.97
N GLU A 40 6.74 -7.54 -23.20
CA GLU A 40 7.54 -6.42 -23.68
C GLU A 40 7.12 -5.05 -23.11
N GLU A 41 5.92 -4.90 -22.58
CA GLU A 41 5.41 -3.64 -22.01
C GLU A 41 5.57 -3.55 -20.49
N TYR A 42 5.91 -4.65 -19.81
CA TYR A 42 6.10 -4.66 -18.36
C TYR A 42 7.58 -4.53 -17.99
N ILE A 43 8.11 -3.33 -18.06
CA ILE A 43 9.44 -3.03 -17.50
C ILE A 43 9.31 -2.98 -15.98
N HIS A 44 9.66 -4.09 -15.30
CA HIS A 44 9.74 -4.12 -13.86
C HIS A 44 10.88 -3.19 -13.41
N PRO A 45 10.60 -2.13 -12.62
CA PRO A 45 11.62 -1.14 -12.25
C PRO A 45 12.83 -1.70 -11.49
N SER A 46 12.73 -2.93 -10.96
CA SER A 46 13.79 -3.54 -10.13
C SER A 46 14.89 -4.24 -10.91
N LEU A 47 14.77 -4.41 -12.22
CA LEU A 47 15.73 -5.22 -12.99
C LEU A 47 16.93 -4.46 -13.55
N ASP A 48 16.97 -3.13 -13.50
CA ASP A 48 18.04 -2.34 -14.10
C ASP A 48 18.75 -1.35 -13.16
N THR A 49 18.79 -1.62 -11.86
CA THR A 49 19.48 -0.75 -10.89
C THR A 49 21.02 -0.80 -10.98
N LYS A 50 21.60 -1.71 -11.77
CA LYS A 50 23.06 -1.87 -11.85
C LYS A 50 23.75 -1.03 -12.90
N LYS A 51 23.04 -0.28 -13.77
CA LYS A 51 23.65 0.47 -14.89
C LYS A 51 23.38 1.96 -14.95
N ARG A 52 22.58 2.55 -14.06
CA ARG A 52 22.40 4.00 -14.06
C ARG A 52 23.49 4.67 -13.20
N LYS A 53 24.53 5.18 -13.82
CA LYS A 53 25.26 6.35 -13.31
C LYS A 53 24.27 7.51 -13.38
N LEU A 54 23.60 7.81 -12.26
CA LEU A 54 22.67 8.93 -12.15
C LEU A 54 23.50 10.21 -12.07
N SER A 55 23.63 10.90 -13.18
CA SER A 55 24.01 12.30 -13.18
C SER A 55 22.74 13.10 -12.92
N PHE A 56 22.59 13.62 -11.69
CA PHE A 56 21.48 14.49 -11.34
C PHE A 56 21.66 15.84 -12.02
N SER A 57 20.85 16.13 -13.03
CA SER A 57 20.69 17.49 -13.53
C SER A 57 19.59 18.21 -12.73
N LEU A 58 19.68 19.54 -12.64
CA LEU A 58 18.60 20.36 -12.07
C LEU A 58 17.27 20.18 -12.83
N GLU A 59 17.34 19.70 -14.07
CA GLU A 59 16.20 19.45 -14.97
C GLU A 59 15.36 18.21 -14.56
N ASP A 60 15.91 17.30 -13.73
CA ASP A 60 15.22 16.08 -13.28
C ASP A 60 14.37 16.30 -12.02
N ARG A 61 14.20 17.55 -11.56
CA ARG A 61 13.44 17.88 -10.34
C ARG A 61 11.99 18.18 -10.65
N THR A 62 11.12 17.52 -9.90
CA THR A 62 9.69 17.82 -9.88
C THR A 62 9.42 18.86 -8.80
N HIS A 63 8.65 19.91 -9.13
CA HIS A 63 8.19 20.91 -8.19
C HIS A 63 6.95 20.40 -7.44
N PHE A 64 6.93 20.65 -6.15
CA PHE A 64 5.80 20.45 -5.25
C PHE A 64 5.39 21.81 -4.70
N ASP A 65 4.30 21.87 -3.95
CA ASP A 65 3.83 23.13 -3.33
C ASP A 65 4.92 23.75 -2.47
N GLU A 66 5.67 22.90 -1.74
CA GLU A 66 6.78 23.30 -0.90
C GLU A 66 8.07 22.57 -1.34
N GLY A 67 8.86 23.22 -2.19
CA GLY A 67 10.16 22.73 -2.61
C GLY A 67 10.13 21.84 -3.86
N TYR A 68 11.19 21.05 -4.03
CA TYR A 68 11.37 20.20 -5.21
C TYR A 68 12.16 18.94 -4.83
N LEU A 69 11.84 17.83 -5.50
CA LEU A 69 12.52 16.54 -5.33
C LEU A 69 12.75 15.89 -6.71
N THR A 70 13.77 15.05 -6.81
CA THR A 70 13.84 14.10 -7.90
C THR A 70 12.91 12.91 -7.63
N MET A 71 12.51 12.19 -8.66
CA MET A 71 11.70 10.97 -8.50
C MET A 71 12.42 9.90 -7.66
N GLU A 72 13.74 9.87 -7.70
CA GLU A 72 14.53 8.98 -6.84
C GLU A 72 14.40 9.37 -5.35
N GLN A 73 14.45 10.68 -5.05
CA GLN A 73 14.25 11.17 -3.68
C GLN A 73 12.84 10.89 -3.17
N VAL A 74 11.83 11.02 -4.03
CA VAL A 74 10.45 10.61 -3.70
C VAL A 74 10.38 9.12 -3.37
N ASN A 75 11.03 8.26 -4.17
CA ASN A 75 11.10 6.83 -3.89
C ASN A 75 11.83 6.52 -2.57
N PHE A 76 12.91 7.24 -2.24
CA PHE A 76 13.58 7.08 -0.95
C PHE A 76 12.67 7.48 0.21
N ILE A 77 11.97 8.61 0.11
CA ILE A 77 11.01 9.04 1.13
C ILE A 77 9.99 7.91 1.37
N PHE A 78 9.33 7.42 0.33
CA PHE A 78 8.35 6.35 0.47
C PHE A 78 8.94 5.03 1.00
N LYS A 79 10.17 4.72 0.65
CA LYS A 79 10.85 3.51 1.13
C LYS A 79 11.15 3.56 2.63
N PHE A 80 11.56 4.74 3.14
CA PHE A 80 12.02 4.89 4.52
C PHE A 80 10.96 5.46 5.48
N LEU A 81 9.77 5.79 4.98
CA LEU A 81 8.66 6.15 5.85
C LEU A 81 8.29 4.98 6.77
N PRO A 82 8.21 5.19 8.11
CA PRO A 82 7.89 4.13 9.07
C PRO A 82 6.39 3.83 9.13
N VAL A 83 5.72 3.92 7.99
CA VAL A 83 4.30 3.64 7.81
C VAL A 83 4.05 2.98 6.47
N ASP A 84 3.09 2.09 6.43
CA ASP A 84 2.60 1.52 5.18
C ASP A 84 1.59 2.46 4.54
N ILE A 85 1.78 2.78 3.28
CA ILE A 85 0.86 3.61 2.50
C ILE A 85 0.36 2.79 1.32
N THR A 86 -0.94 2.89 1.06
CA THR A 86 -1.58 2.42 -0.17
C THR A 86 -2.45 3.55 -0.73
N TYR A 87 -2.31 3.86 -2.01
CA TYR A 87 -3.17 4.81 -2.70
C TYR A 87 -4.11 4.07 -3.65
N VAL A 88 -5.39 4.36 -3.51
CA VAL A 88 -6.49 3.88 -4.35
C VAL A 88 -7.07 5.07 -5.08
N ASP A 89 -7.22 4.98 -6.40
CA ASP A 89 -7.75 6.07 -7.24
C ASP A 89 -9.27 6.25 -7.09
N GLU A 90 -9.82 7.24 -7.79
CA GLU A 90 -11.26 7.55 -7.82
C GLU A 90 -12.12 6.43 -8.41
N ASN A 91 -11.51 5.45 -9.11
CA ASN A 91 -12.16 4.28 -9.68
C ASN A 91 -12.03 3.03 -8.78
N ASP A 92 -11.64 3.21 -7.51
CA ASP A 92 -11.42 2.14 -6.53
C ASP A 92 -10.29 1.16 -6.89
N LYS A 93 -9.33 1.58 -7.72
CA LYS A 93 -8.19 0.74 -8.09
C LYS A 93 -6.96 1.11 -7.29
N VAL A 94 -6.27 0.10 -6.79
CA VAL A 94 -4.96 0.28 -6.17
C VAL A 94 -3.96 0.71 -7.24
N VAL A 95 -3.41 1.90 -7.13
CA VAL A 95 -2.44 2.43 -8.10
C VAL A 95 -1.03 2.56 -7.53
N PHE A 96 -0.90 2.60 -6.21
CA PHE A 96 0.39 2.70 -5.55
C PHE A 96 0.37 2.09 -4.16
N TYR A 97 1.50 1.51 -3.75
CA TYR A 97 1.84 1.25 -2.35
C TYR A 97 3.35 1.40 -2.16
N ASN A 98 3.77 1.91 -0.99
CA ASN A 98 5.19 2.00 -0.68
C ASN A 98 5.75 0.63 -0.29
N ARG A 99 7.05 0.42 -0.57
CA ARG A 99 7.80 -0.75 -0.12
C ARG A 99 8.57 -0.38 1.13
N GLY A 100 8.08 -0.80 2.29
CA GLY A 100 8.85 -0.83 3.52
C GLY A 100 9.50 -2.21 3.68
N ASP A 101 10.61 -2.26 4.39
CA ASP A 101 11.30 -3.54 4.67
C ASP A 101 10.44 -4.43 5.59
N GLU A 102 9.59 -3.82 6.42
CA GLU A 102 8.71 -4.49 7.39
C GLU A 102 7.26 -3.99 7.30
N ARG A 103 6.59 -4.30 6.17
CA ARG A 103 5.17 -3.97 6.06
C ARG A 103 4.33 -4.78 7.05
N VAL A 104 3.36 -4.09 7.68
CA VAL A 104 2.34 -4.72 8.52
C VAL A 104 1.51 -5.70 7.70
N PHE A 105 1.00 -5.24 6.56
CA PHE A 105 0.24 -6.04 5.60
C PHE A 105 1.06 -6.23 4.33
N PRO A 106 1.57 -7.45 4.09
CA PRO A 106 2.31 -7.75 2.86
C PRO A 106 1.49 -7.42 1.60
N ARG A 107 2.16 -6.90 0.59
CA ARG A 107 1.56 -6.59 -0.71
C ARG A 107 2.38 -7.22 -1.82
N SER A 108 1.73 -7.73 -2.84
CA SER A 108 2.37 -8.19 -4.07
C SER A 108 2.14 -7.19 -5.20
N ALA A 109 3.02 -7.20 -6.21
CA ALA A 109 2.85 -6.34 -7.39
C ALA A 109 1.51 -6.58 -8.11
N GLY A 110 0.93 -7.78 -7.97
CA GLY A 110 -0.34 -8.16 -8.58
C GLY A 110 -1.58 -7.42 -8.07
N ILE A 111 -1.46 -6.57 -7.01
CA ILE A 111 -2.58 -5.75 -6.56
C ILE A 111 -2.71 -4.45 -7.36
N ILE A 112 -1.67 -4.00 -8.04
CA ILE A 112 -1.71 -2.77 -8.83
C ILE A 112 -2.72 -2.93 -9.97
N GLY A 113 -3.63 -1.95 -10.09
CA GLY A 113 -4.75 -1.96 -11.02
C GLY A 113 -5.97 -2.77 -10.55
N ARG A 114 -5.88 -3.50 -9.43
CA ARG A 114 -6.98 -4.28 -8.89
C ARG A 114 -7.96 -3.37 -8.13
N GLU A 115 -9.26 -3.66 -8.26
CA GLU A 115 -10.28 -3.01 -7.44
C GLU A 115 -10.13 -3.41 -5.97
N VAL A 116 -10.27 -2.46 -5.09
CA VAL A 116 -10.05 -2.60 -3.65
C VAL A 116 -10.91 -3.69 -3.00
N LYS A 117 -12.13 -3.91 -3.53
CA LYS A 117 -13.03 -4.96 -3.06
C LYS A 117 -12.44 -6.37 -3.15
N PHE A 118 -11.47 -6.58 -4.08
CA PHE A 118 -10.77 -7.86 -4.24
C PHE A 118 -9.44 -7.92 -3.47
N CYS A 119 -9.13 -6.88 -2.69
CA CYS A 119 -7.92 -6.81 -1.87
C CYS A 119 -8.20 -7.02 -0.38
N HIS A 120 -9.47 -7.19 -0.01
CA HIS A 120 -9.91 -7.34 1.38
C HIS A 120 -10.67 -8.66 1.59
N PRO A 121 -10.49 -9.31 2.77
CA PRO A 121 -11.26 -10.50 3.12
C PRO A 121 -12.75 -10.18 3.27
N PRO A 122 -13.66 -11.15 3.07
CA PRO A 122 -15.10 -10.93 3.11
C PRO A 122 -15.61 -10.25 4.39
N LYS A 123 -14.97 -10.53 5.53
CA LYS A 123 -15.38 -9.97 6.83
C LYS A 123 -15.09 -8.46 6.97
N SER A 124 -14.23 -7.89 6.13
CA SER A 124 -13.84 -6.48 6.20
C SER A 124 -14.17 -5.67 4.94
N VAL A 125 -14.46 -6.34 3.81
CA VAL A 125 -14.70 -5.66 2.54
C VAL A 125 -15.86 -4.68 2.59
N ASP A 126 -16.96 -5.03 3.25
CA ASP A 126 -18.15 -4.17 3.34
C ASP A 126 -17.83 -2.85 4.09
N GLN A 127 -17.01 -2.92 5.12
CA GLN A 127 -16.60 -1.71 5.87
C GLN A 127 -15.73 -0.80 5.02
N VAL A 128 -14.79 -1.39 4.26
CA VAL A 128 -13.93 -0.62 3.35
C VAL A 128 -14.76 0.03 2.24
N LEU A 129 -15.66 -0.71 1.62
CA LEU A 129 -16.57 -0.16 0.60
C LEU A 129 -17.44 0.97 1.15
N LYS A 130 -17.93 0.84 2.38
CA LYS A 130 -18.68 1.90 3.05
C LYS A 130 -17.82 3.16 3.26
N ILE A 131 -16.56 3.03 3.66
CA ILE A 131 -15.63 4.16 3.78
C ILE A 131 -15.49 4.87 2.44
N LEU A 132 -15.26 4.13 1.35
CA LEU A 132 -15.14 4.71 0.01
C LEU A 132 -16.42 5.43 -0.42
N GLU A 133 -17.59 4.85 -0.15
CA GLU A 133 -18.89 5.47 -0.44
C GLU A 133 -19.06 6.80 0.31
N GLU A 134 -18.77 6.83 1.63
CA GLU A 134 -18.86 8.03 2.44
C GLU A 134 -17.90 9.14 1.94
N PHE A 135 -16.68 8.74 1.55
CA PHE A 135 -15.69 9.65 1.01
C PHE A 135 -16.10 10.22 -0.35
N LYS A 136 -16.57 9.35 -1.29
CA LYS A 136 -17.08 9.78 -2.60
C LYS A 136 -18.26 10.73 -2.49
N ALA A 137 -19.15 10.47 -1.54
CA ALA A 137 -20.31 11.32 -1.28
C ALA A 137 -19.96 12.63 -0.54
N GLY A 138 -18.71 12.82 -0.11
CA GLY A 138 -18.28 14.01 0.61
C GLY A 138 -18.83 14.12 2.03
N ARG A 139 -19.35 13.03 2.59
CA ARG A 139 -19.89 12.99 3.96
C ARG A 139 -18.81 12.85 5.01
N GLN A 140 -17.71 12.20 4.66
CA GLN A 140 -16.54 12.01 5.52
C GLN A 140 -15.26 12.24 4.71
N ASP A 141 -14.18 12.65 5.38
CA ASP A 141 -12.84 12.81 4.80
C ASP A 141 -11.80 11.90 5.48
N THR A 142 -12.15 11.34 6.64
CA THR A 142 -11.26 10.45 7.39
C THR A 142 -12.03 9.26 7.96
N ALA A 143 -11.34 8.12 8.08
CA ALA A 143 -11.78 6.98 8.86
C ALA A 143 -10.58 6.40 9.60
N GLU A 144 -10.82 5.91 10.82
CA GLU A 144 -9.76 5.44 11.70
C GLU A 144 -10.23 4.22 12.46
N PHE A 145 -9.34 3.24 12.60
CA PHE A 145 -9.52 2.10 13.48
C PHE A 145 -8.17 1.47 13.86
N TRP A 146 -8.19 0.57 14.80
CA TRP A 146 -7.00 -0.15 15.25
C TRP A 146 -7.32 -1.60 15.56
N ILE A 147 -6.34 -2.46 15.37
CA ILE A 147 -6.45 -3.89 15.59
C ILE A 147 -5.21 -4.46 16.31
N GLU A 148 -5.39 -5.57 17.00
CA GLU A 148 -4.29 -6.43 17.39
C GLU A 148 -4.03 -7.44 16.26
N PHE A 149 -2.82 -7.46 15.74
CA PHE A 149 -2.43 -8.33 14.65
C PHE A 149 -1.03 -8.90 14.89
N LYS A 150 -0.91 -10.23 15.00
CA LYS A 150 0.37 -10.93 15.25
C LYS A 150 1.17 -10.38 16.43
N GLY A 151 0.49 -10.04 17.53
CA GLY A 151 1.11 -9.50 18.73
C GLY A 151 1.52 -8.01 18.61
N LYS A 152 1.15 -7.34 17.55
CA LYS A 152 1.37 -5.92 17.31
C LYS A 152 0.07 -5.15 17.39
N PHE A 153 0.14 -3.90 17.84
CA PHE A 153 -1.00 -2.99 17.84
C PHE A 153 -0.91 -2.09 16.60
N ILE A 154 -1.81 -2.35 15.66
CA ILE A 154 -1.79 -1.69 14.35
C ILE A 154 -2.84 -0.59 14.32
N HIS A 155 -2.41 0.62 13.98
CA HIS A 155 -3.23 1.78 13.76
C HIS A 155 -3.45 1.98 12.26
N ILE A 156 -4.71 2.04 11.82
CA ILE A 156 -5.09 2.12 10.42
C ILE A 156 -5.94 3.36 10.22
N ARG A 157 -5.57 4.18 9.23
CA ARG A 157 -6.29 5.41 8.89
C ARG A 157 -6.52 5.50 7.40
N TYR A 158 -7.66 6.05 7.03
CA TYR A 158 -8.03 6.38 5.67
C TYR A 158 -8.25 7.87 5.53
N PHE A 159 -7.75 8.46 4.44
CA PHE A 159 -7.89 9.87 4.13
C PHE A 159 -8.41 10.03 2.71
N ALA A 160 -9.55 10.70 2.53
CA ALA A 160 -10.04 11.07 1.21
C ALA A 160 -9.09 12.11 0.61
N ILE A 161 -8.67 11.86 -0.62
CA ILE A 161 -7.90 12.82 -1.40
C ILE A 161 -8.85 13.61 -2.28
N ARG A 162 -8.74 14.94 -2.24
CA ARG A 162 -9.54 15.86 -3.03
C ARG A 162 -8.65 16.89 -3.72
N ASP A 163 -9.06 17.33 -4.90
CA ASP A 163 -8.44 18.47 -5.57
C ASP A 163 -8.90 19.81 -4.94
N ASP A 164 -8.41 20.93 -5.49
CA ASP A 164 -8.71 22.27 -4.98
C ASP A 164 -10.21 22.61 -5.11
N GLU A 165 -10.91 22.02 -6.06
CA GLU A 165 -12.36 22.12 -6.25
C GLU A 165 -13.15 21.16 -5.36
N ARG A 166 -12.48 20.44 -4.46
CA ARG A 166 -13.07 19.43 -3.55
C ARG A 166 -13.59 18.17 -4.24
N ASN A 167 -13.24 17.91 -5.51
CA ASN A 167 -13.59 16.66 -6.17
C ASN A 167 -12.76 15.50 -5.58
N TYR A 168 -13.41 14.36 -5.36
CA TYR A 168 -12.76 13.14 -4.88
C TYR A 168 -11.77 12.60 -5.93
N LYS A 169 -10.54 12.35 -5.54
CA LYS A 169 -9.45 11.82 -6.35
C LYS A 169 -8.92 10.48 -5.89
N GLY A 170 -9.50 9.93 -4.84
CA GLY A 170 -9.09 8.67 -4.29
C GLY A 170 -8.93 8.68 -2.79
N VAL A 171 -8.27 7.65 -2.26
CA VAL A 171 -8.03 7.49 -0.83
C VAL A 171 -6.60 7.02 -0.57
N ILE A 172 -6.00 7.53 0.49
CA ILE A 172 -4.79 6.98 1.08
C ILE A 172 -5.19 6.14 2.30
N GLU A 173 -4.81 4.86 2.30
CA GLU A 173 -4.75 4.02 3.49
C GLU A 173 -3.35 4.16 4.08
N MET A 174 -3.28 4.38 5.39
CA MET A 174 -2.03 4.40 6.15
C MET A 174 -2.14 3.42 7.31
N SER A 175 -1.21 2.46 7.38
CA SER A 175 -1.14 1.48 8.48
C SER A 175 0.21 1.60 9.18
N GLN A 176 0.19 1.58 10.51
CA GLN A 176 1.39 1.73 11.33
C GLN A 176 1.35 0.78 12.53
N ASP A 177 2.45 0.08 12.77
CA ASP A 177 2.69 -0.57 14.06
C ASP A 177 3.01 0.51 15.10
N VAL A 178 2.12 0.66 16.05
CA VAL A 178 2.27 1.65 17.14
C VAL A 178 2.49 0.98 18.50
N THR A 179 2.86 -0.30 18.52
CA THR A 179 3.08 -1.08 19.74
C THR A 179 4.07 -0.38 20.67
N GLU A 180 5.25 -0.03 20.17
CA GLU A 180 6.28 0.64 20.96
C GLU A 180 5.88 2.10 21.28
N ILE A 181 5.24 2.81 20.36
CA ILE A 181 4.78 4.17 20.59
C ILE A 181 3.80 4.24 21.77
N ARG A 182 2.88 3.26 21.86
CA ARG A 182 1.93 3.18 22.99
C ARG A 182 2.58 2.93 24.33
N ALA A 183 3.78 2.38 24.38
CA ALA A 183 4.53 2.08 25.59
C ALA A 183 5.42 3.25 26.05
N LEU A 184 5.50 4.33 25.26
CA LEU A 184 6.31 5.51 25.63
C LEU A 184 5.67 6.25 26.81
N GLU A 185 6.52 6.61 27.79
CA GLU A 185 6.13 7.40 28.95
C GLU A 185 7.05 8.63 29.11
N GLY A 186 6.51 9.67 29.70
CA GLY A 186 7.28 10.88 30.01
C GLY A 186 7.78 11.63 28.78
N GLN A 187 9.03 12.09 28.82
CA GLN A 187 9.67 12.88 27.76
C GLN A 187 11.09 12.40 27.52
N LYS A 188 11.47 12.20 26.26
CA LYS A 188 12.86 11.97 25.82
C LYS A 188 13.29 13.15 24.95
N ARG A 189 14.08 14.07 25.52
CA ARG A 189 14.50 15.32 24.85
C ARG A 189 15.89 15.25 24.25
N LEU A 190 16.73 14.36 24.74
CA LEU A 190 18.12 14.18 24.30
C LEU A 190 18.31 12.78 23.71
N LEU A 191 19.21 12.71 22.73
CA LEU A 191 19.65 11.43 22.19
C LEU A 191 20.68 10.82 23.16
N ASP A 192 20.53 9.53 23.39
CA ASP A 192 21.38 8.70 24.22
C ASP A 192 21.97 7.56 23.34
N TRP A 193 22.67 7.96 22.31
CA TRP A 193 23.40 7.01 21.47
C TRP A 193 24.63 6.52 22.24
N ASN A 194 24.61 5.24 22.66
CA ASN A 194 25.76 4.52 23.21
C ASN A 194 26.52 3.83 22.10
#